data_0da5d87838efb9b9178117ee672164a1
#
_entry.id   0da5d87838efb9b9178117ee672164a1
#
_cell.length_a   1.000
_cell.length_b   1.000
_cell.length_c   1.000
_cell.angle_alpha   90.00
_cell.angle_beta   90.00
_cell.angle_gamma   90.00
#
_symmetry.space_group_name_H-M   'P 1'
#
loop_
_entity.id
_entity.type
_entity.pdbx_description
1 polymer ?
#
loop_
_entity_poly.entity_id
_entity_poly.type
_entity_poly.pdbx_seq_one_letter_code
_entity_poly.pdbx_strand_id
1 'polypeptide(L)'
;MKRISNKSVFMALPLLMIFIFQMSPISGQEASTDSITVESIKDLSALADKDKVNAQIWWYGWLAGYSAATAGQGIVFFTSDNKATRQDMAVGAATTFLGAMGQLLTPMVRRDASYGNPDVRGSFTGGQPLSSEGSVELLKALALREKEGRSWKVHAMAGVVNIGSGLITWLGFKRTFRDGLENFALNTVITEAQIWTQPTRAIRDYRKYCRQNCNGEVMGVLEPESGWTVNVYPGGFAIRLDF
;
A
#
# COMPACT_ATOMS: atom_id res chain seq x y z
N MET A 1 -4.50 18.98 42.05
CA MET A 1 -4.57 18.74 40.60
C MET A 1 -3.63 17.56 40.24
N LYS A 2 -4.16 16.37 40.02
CA LYS A 2 -3.35 15.21 39.63
C LYS A 2 -2.96 15.32 38.15
N ARG A 3 -1.67 15.46 37.88
CA ARG A 3 -1.09 15.35 36.54
C ARG A 3 -1.36 13.93 36.05
N ILE A 4 -2.34 13.74 35.19
CA ILE A 4 -2.54 12.50 34.48
C ILE A 4 -1.36 12.40 33.50
N SER A 5 -0.52 11.40 33.73
CA SER A 5 0.70 11.16 32.99
C SER A 5 0.34 10.89 31.52
N ASN A 6 0.94 11.62 30.60
CA ASN A 6 0.82 11.48 29.13
C ASN A 6 1.20 10.07 28.59
N LYS A 7 1.52 9.12 29.49
CA LYS A 7 1.91 7.75 29.10
C LYS A 7 0.74 6.89 28.61
N SER A 8 -0.51 7.25 28.93
CA SER A 8 -1.67 6.40 28.59
C SER A 8 -2.13 6.52 27.15
N VAL A 9 -1.91 7.65 26.48
CA VAL A 9 -2.32 7.85 25.08
C VAL A 9 -1.31 7.18 24.11
N PHE A 10 -0.03 7.12 24.53
CA PHE A 10 1.01 6.43 23.75
C PHE A 10 0.86 4.90 23.74
N MET A 11 0.11 4.31 24.69
CA MET A 11 -0.13 2.86 24.75
C MET A 11 -1.26 2.37 23.85
N ALA A 12 -2.19 3.23 23.42
CA ALA A 12 -3.29 2.83 22.54
C ALA A 12 -2.84 2.66 21.07
N LEU A 13 -1.80 3.39 20.65
CA LEU A 13 -1.29 3.35 19.28
C LEU A 13 -0.57 2.04 18.91
N PRO A 14 0.29 1.44 19.77
CA PRO A 14 0.89 0.14 19.49
C PRO A 14 -0.13 -1.00 19.43
N LEU A 15 -1.26 -0.90 20.17
CA LEU A 15 -2.34 -1.89 20.10
C LEU A 15 -3.06 -1.86 18.73
N LEU A 16 -3.24 -0.69 18.13
CA LEU A 16 -3.79 -0.56 16.77
C LEU A 16 -2.80 -1.12 15.72
N MET A 17 -1.50 -0.88 15.90
CA MET A 17 -0.45 -1.43 15.06
C MET A 17 -0.36 -2.97 15.17
N ILE A 18 -0.56 -3.54 16.37
CA ILE A 18 -0.56 -4.99 16.57
C ILE A 18 -1.73 -5.63 15.81
N PHE A 19 -2.88 -4.97 15.71
CA PHE A 19 -4.02 -5.48 14.94
C PHE A 19 -3.77 -5.45 13.42
N ILE A 20 -3.03 -4.45 12.92
CA ILE A 20 -2.61 -4.37 11.50
C ILE A 20 -1.54 -5.43 11.19
N PHE A 21 -0.64 -5.73 12.15
CA PHE A 21 0.40 -6.76 11.99
C PHE A 21 -0.11 -8.21 12.18
N GLN A 22 -1.30 -8.40 12.74
CA GLN A 22 -1.95 -9.73 12.80
C GLN A 22 -2.55 -10.15 11.44
N MET A 23 -2.60 -9.26 10.46
CA MET A 23 -2.72 -9.69 9.06
C MET A 23 -1.43 -10.43 8.73
N SER A 24 -1.44 -11.75 8.91
CA SER A 24 -0.34 -12.67 8.71
C SER A 24 0.53 -12.22 7.54
N PRO A 25 1.86 -12.18 7.70
CA PRO A 25 2.71 -12.05 6.55
C PRO A 25 2.31 -13.20 5.63
N ILE A 26 1.79 -12.86 4.47
CA ILE A 26 1.66 -13.83 3.40
C ILE A 26 3.11 -14.22 3.14
N SER A 27 3.53 -15.30 3.78
CA SER A 27 4.85 -15.90 3.61
C SER A 27 5.02 -16.03 2.12
N GLY A 28 5.99 -15.32 1.58
CA GLY A 28 6.48 -15.59 0.26
C GLY A 28 6.97 -17.03 0.29
N GLN A 29 6.09 -17.99 0.01
CA GLN A 29 6.52 -19.33 -0.32
C GLN A 29 7.43 -19.15 -1.52
N GLU A 30 8.71 -19.45 -1.33
CA GLU A 30 9.64 -19.68 -2.40
C GLU A 30 8.95 -20.67 -3.33
N ALA A 31 8.50 -20.15 -4.47
CA ALA A 31 7.94 -20.99 -5.50
C ALA A 31 9.08 -21.90 -5.95
N SER A 32 8.95 -23.19 -5.67
CA SER A 32 9.75 -24.21 -6.30
C SER A 32 9.85 -23.89 -7.78
N THR A 33 11.05 -24.01 -8.32
CA THR A 33 11.39 -23.78 -9.71
C THR A 33 10.83 -24.96 -10.55
N ASP A 34 9.54 -25.22 -10.42
CA ASP A 34 8.86 -26.11 -11.33
C ASP A 34 8.49 -25.30 -12.58
N SER A 35 9.02 -25.74 -13.68
CA SER A 35 8.66 -25.30 -15.02
C SER A 35 7.14 -25.39 -15.18
N ILE A 36 6.44 -24.28 -14.95
CA ILE A 36 5.04 -24.17 -15.34
C ILE A 36 5.06 -24.10 -16.86
N THR A 37 4.94 -25.23 -17.50
CA THR A 37 4.41 -25.31 -18.84
C THR A 37 3.02 -24.70 -18.75
N VAL A 38 2.77 -23.63 -19.51
CA VAL A 38 1.46 -22.97 -19.59
C VAL A 38 0.53 -23.93 -20.34
N GLU A 39 0.09 -24.95 -19.66
CA GLU A 39 -0.67 -26.02 -20.28
C GLU A 39 -2.17 -25.77 -20.26
N SER A 40 -2.64 -24.73 -19.57
CA SER A 40 -4.06 -24.41 -19.66
C SER A 40 -4.41 -22.95 -19.33
N ILE A 41 -5.32 -22.42 -20.11
CA ILE A 41 -6.07 -21.17 -19.89
C ILE A 41 -6.65 -21.12 -18.45
N LYS A 42 -6.99 -22.29 -17.89
CA LYS A 42 -7.50 -22.42 -16.51
C LYS A 42 -6.48 -22.02 -15.46
N ASP A 43 -5.20 -22.33 -15.66
CA ASP A 43 -4.16 -21.99 -14.71
C ASP A 43 -3.89 -20.49 -14.67
N LEU A 44 -3.98 -19.81 -15.83
CA LEU A 44 -3.81 -18.37 -15.93
C LEU A 44 -4.98 -17.62 -15.29
N SER A 45 -6.22 -18.08 -15.50
CA SER A 45 -7.39 -17.46 -14.87
C SER A 45 -7.39 -17.63 -13.35
N ALA A 46 -7.04 -18.82 -12.85
CA ALA A 46 -6.90 -19.07 -11.42
C ALA A 46 -5.80 -18.20 -10.78
N LEU A 47 -4.69 -17.98 -11.51
CA LEU A 47 -3.60 -17.13 -11.08
C LEU A 47 -4.04 -15.66 -10.98
N ALA A 48 -4.67 -15.14 -12.03
CA ALA A 48 -5.18 -13.77 -12.06
C ALA A 48 -6.24 -13.51 -10.99
N ASP A 49 -7.15 -14.45 -10.75
CA ASP A 49 -8.15 -14.36 -9.70
C ASP A 49 -7.53 -14.36 -8.30
N LYS A 50 -6.52 -15.19 -8.07
CA LYS A 50 -5.79 -15.22 -6.80
C LYS A 50 -5.07 -13.90 -6.53
N ASP A 51 -4.43 -13.33 -7.53
CA ASP A 51 -3.73 -12.05 -7.41
C ASP A 51 -4.71 -10.89 -7.18
N LYS A 52 -5.87 -10.92 -7.85
CA LYS A 52 -6.98 -9.98 -7.62
C LYS A 52 -7.47 -10.04 -6.17
N VAL A 53 -7.72 -11.24 -5.63
CA VAL A 53 -8.18 -11.41 -4.25
C VAL A 53 -7.15 -10.85 -3.26
N ASN A 54 -5.87 -11.15 -3.45
CA ASN A 54 -4.79 -10.62 -2.60
C ASN A 54 -4.71 -9.09 -2.65
N ALA A 55 -4.81 -8.51 -3.84
CA ALA A 55 -4.82 -7.06 -4.03
C ALA A 55 -6.02 -6.40 -3.35
N GLN A 56 -7.21 -7.02 -3.44
CA GLN A 56 -8.43 -6.54 -2.79
C GLN A 56 -8.34 -6.62 -1.27
N ILE A 57 -7.84 -7.72 -0.69
CA ILE A 57 -7.65 -7.88 0.76
C ILE A 57 -6.73 -6.78 1.29
N TRP A 58 -5.60 -6.54 0.64
CA TRP A 58 -4.67 -5.49 1.01
C TRP A 58 -5.34 -4.10 0.93
N TRP A 59 -6.03 -3.82 -0.18
CA TRP A 59 -6.68 -2.53 -0.41
C TRP A 59 -7.78 -2.24 0.61
N TYR A 60 -8.69 -3.20 0.84
CA TYR A 60 -9.77 -3.06 1.82
C TYR A 60 -9.24 -3.01 3.25
N GLY A 61 -8.17 -3.77 3.56
CA GLY A 61 -7.53 -3.74 4.87
C GLY A 61 -6.98 -2.36 5.22
N TRP A 62 -6.24 -1.74 4.31
CA TRP A 62 -5.72 -0.39 4.52
C TRP A 62 -6.82 0.67 4.53
N LEU A 63 -7.83 0.57 3.66
CA LEU A 63 -8.98 1.46 3.67
C LEU A 63 -9.73 1.40 5.01
N ALA A 64 -10.01 0.20 5.50
CA ALA A 64 -10.66 0.00 6.79
C ALA A 64 -9.80 0.52 7.95
N GLY A 65 -8.48 0.25 7.92
CA GLY A 65 -7.53 0.75 8.92
C GLY A 65 -7.49 2.27 9.00
N TYR A 66 -7.35 2.94 7.87
CA TYR A 66 -7.37 4.41 7.81
C TYR A 66 -8.72 4.99 8.25
N SER A 67 -9.83 4.39 7.81
CA SER A 67 -11.18 4.86 8.20
C SER A 67 -11.42 4.71 9.70
N ALA A 68 -11.03 3.58 10.29
CA ALA A 68 -11.13 3.34 11.72
C ALA A 68 -10.22 4.28 12.53
N ALA A 69 -9.00 4.53 12.07
CA ALA A 69 -8.08 5.48 12.69
C ALA A 69 -8.65 6.90 12.65
N THR A 70 -9.18 7.34 11.50
CA THR A 70 -9.82 8.66 11.36
C THR A 70 -10.99 8.81 12.32
N ALA A 71 -11.87 7.81 12.40
CA ALA A 71 -13.02 7.84 13.30
C ALA A 71 -12.58 7.87 14.78
N GLY A 72 -11.64 6.99 15.17
CA GLY A 72 -11.12 6.92 16.53
C GLY A 72 -10.44 8.22 16.96
N GLN A 73 -9.60 8.80 16.11
CA GLN A 73 -8.96 10.09 16.36
C GLN A 73 -9.98 11.23 16.42
N GLY A 74 -11.01 11.20 15.57
CA GLY A 74 -12.12 12.14 15.63
C GLY A 74 -12.86 12.08 16.95
N ILE A 75 -13.19 10.89 17.45
CA ILE A 75 -13.83 10.71 18.75
C ILE A 75 -12.96 11.31 19.86
N VAL A 76 -11.68 10.98 19.91
CA VAL A 76 -10.76 11.49 20.94
C VAL A 76 -10.60 13.01 20.82
N PHE A 77 -10.58 13.57 19.61
CA PHE A 77 -10.55 15.01 19.38
C PHE A 77 -11.74 15.72 20.06
N PHE A 78 -12.96 15.19 19.94
CA PHE A 78 -14.16 15.81 20.49
C PHE A 78 -14.34 15.57 22.00
N THR A 79 -13.81 14.47 22.52
CA THR A 79 -14.00 14.09 23.94
C THR A 79 -12.86 14.48 24.86
N SER A 80 -11.70 14.87 24.32
CA SER A 80 -10.54 15.25 25.14
C SER A 80 -10.59 16.71 25.56
N ASP A 81 -10.36 16.99 26.85
CA ASP A 81 -10.18 18.34 27.38
C ASP A 81 -8.73 18.84 27.19
N ASN A 82 -7.79 17.96 26.87
CA ASN A 82 -6.39 18.31 26.71
C ASN A 82 -6.13 18.91 25.33
N LYS A 83 -5.71 20.19 25.31
CA LYS A 83 -5.43 20.90 24.04
C LYS A 83 -4.38 20.20 23.18
N ALA A 84 -3.30 19.68 23.77
CA ALA A 84 -2.25 19.01 23.01
C ALA A 84 -2.77 17.71 22.39
N THR A 85 -3.54 16.92 23.15
CA THR A 85 -4.18 15.71 22.63
C THR A 85 -5.13 16.02 21.47
N ARG A 86 -5.96 17.07 21.60
CA ARG A 86 -6.86 17.50 20.51
C ARG A 86 -6.09 17.87 19.25
N GLN A 87 -4.99 18.61 19.39
CA GLN A 87 -4.15 18.98 18.24
C GLN A 87 -3.54 17.74 17.54
N ASP A 88 -3.02 16.79 18.33
CA ASP A 88 -2.45 15.55 17.78
C ASP A 88 -3.53 14.72 17.06
N MET A 89 -4.72 14.62 17.66
CA MET A 89 -5.84 13.91 17.07
C MET A 89 -6.37 14.59 15.80
N ALA A 90 -6.39 15.93 15.75
CA ALA A 90 -6.79 16.66 14.56
C ALA A 90 -5.85 16.40 13.37
N VAL A 91 -4.53 16.46 13.61
CA VAL A 91 -3.53 16.16 12.56
C VAL A 91 -3.60 14.69 12.15
N GLY A 92 -3.67 13.78 13.13
CA GLY A 92 -3.79 12.36 12.86
C GLY A 92 -5.06 12.02 12.06
N ALA A 93 -6.22 12.56 12.44
CA ALA A 93 -7.47 12.36 11.71
C ALA A 93 -7.39 12.91 10.28
N ALA A 94 -6.77 14.07 10.09
CA ALA A 94 -6.59 14.64 8.76
C ALA A 94 -5.67 13.76 7.88
N THR A 95 -4.54 13.31 8.41
CA THR A 95 -3.59 12.46 7.65
C THR A 95 -4.18 11.09 7.34
N THR A 96 -4.87 10.45 8.28
CA THR A 96 -5.52 9.15 8.04
C THR A 96 -6.72 9.29 7.11
N PHE A 97 -7.46 10.38 7.16
CA PHE A 97 -8.51 10.69 6.19
C PHE A 97 -7.94 10.83 4.76
N LEU A 98 -6.83 11.56 4.61
CA LEU A 98 -6.14 11.66 3.31
C LEU A 98 -5.66 10.29 2.83
N GLY A 99 -5.18 9.43 3.73
CA GLY A 99 -4.83 8.03 3.42
C GLY A 99 -6.04 7.23 2.92
N ALA A 100 -7.18 7.33 3.59
CA ALA A 100 -8.43 6.68 3.16
C ALA A 100 -8.90 7.19 1.79
N MET A 101 -8.87 8.52 1.59
CA MET A 101 -9.21 9.13 0.30
C MET A 101 -8.26 8.68 -0.81
N GLY A 102 -6.96 8.63 -0.53
CA GLY A 102 -5.97 8.09 -1.46
C GLY A 102 -6.31 6.65 -1.89
N GLN A 103 -6.68 5.79 -0.94
CA GLN A 103 -7.13 4.44 -1.26
C GLN A 103 -8.39 4.42 -2.15
N LEU A 104 -9.38 5.24 -1.83
CA LEU A 104 -10.62 5.31 -2.62
C LEU A 104 -10.39 5.80 -4.05
N LEU A 105 -9.50 6.79 -4.23
CA LEU A 105 -9.19 7.35 -5.54
C LEU A 105 -8.30 6.43 -6.39
N THR A 106 -7.57 5.52 -5.74
CA THR A 106 -6.60 4.65 -6.41
C THR A 106 -6.86 3.17 -6.12
N PRO A 107 -8.02 2.62 -6.53
CA PRO A 107 -8.34 1.21 -6.27
C PRO A 107 -7.35 0.28 -6.97
N MET A 108 -7.01 -0.85 -6.33
CA MET A 108 -6.13 -1.87 -6.92
C MET A 108 -6.76 -2.53 -8.14
N VAL A 109 -8.08 -2.67 -8.13
CA VAL A 109 -8.85 -3.21 -9.26
C VAL A 109 -9.86 -2.14 -9.68
N ARG A 110 -9.71 -1.60 -10.87
CA ARG A 110 -10.62 -0.59 -11.41
C ARG A 110 -11.94 -1.24 -11.81
N ARG A 111 -13.06 -0.68 -11.37
CA ARG A 111 -14.40 -1.17 -11.69
C ARG A 111 -14.85 -0.85 -13.12
N ASP A 112 -14.32 0.24 -13.65
CA ASP A 112 -14.66 0.83 -14.94
C ASP A 112 -13.67 0.45 -16.06
N ALA A 113 -12.61 -0.25 -15.71
CA ALA A 113 -11.73 -0.82 -16.70
C ALA A 113 -12.50 -1.92 -17.46
N SER A 114 -13.18 -1.47 -18.51
CA SER A 114 -13.53 -2.34 -19.62
C SER A 114 -12.20 -2.78 -20.22
N TYR A 115 -11.69 -3.91 -19.77
CA TYR A 115 -10.49 -4.53 -20.34
C TYR A 115 -10.83 -5.04 -21.76
N GLY A 116 -11.24 -4.13 -22.65
CA GLY A 116 -11.52 -4.40 -24.06
C GLY A 116 -12.60 -5.44 -24.37
N ASN A 117 -13.00 -6.23 -23.38
CA ASN A 117 -13.93 -7.36 -23.54
C ASN A 117 -15.10 -7.25 -22.56
N PRO A 118 -16.37 -7.28 -23.06
CA PRO A 118 -17.57 -7.30 -22.20
C PRO A 118 -17.59 -8.46 -21.21
N ASP A 119 -16.94 -9.58 -21.54
CA ASP A 119 -16.85 -10.76 -20.67
C ASP A 119 -16.08 -10.52 -19.37
N VAL A 120 -15.11 -9.60 -19.37
CA VAL A 120 -14.38 -9.20 -18.15
C VAL A 120 -15.27 -8.45 -17.16
N ARG A 121 -16.26 -7.71 -17.64
CA ARG A 121 -17.22 -6.98 -16.82
C ARG A 121 -18.11 -7.93 -15.98
N GLY A 122 -18.46 -9.09 -16.54
CA GLY A 122 -19.21 -10.13 -15.84
C GLY A 122 -18.41 -10.82 -14.73
N SER A 123 -17.10 -10.94 -14.88
CA SER A 123 -16.23 -11.61 -13.91
C SER A 123 -16.03 -10.83 -12.59
N PHE A 124 -16.25 -9.52 -12.59
CA PHE A 124 -16.24 -8.72 -11.35
C PHE A 124 -17.50 -8.87 -10.51
N THR A 125 -18.60 -9.36 -11.11
CA THR A 125 -19.92 -9.46 -10.46
C THR A 125 -20.37 -10.88 -10.15
N GLY A 126 -19.60 -11.90 -10.52
CA GLY A 126 -19.88 -13.29 -10.11
C GLY A 126 -19.93 -14.31 -11.22
N GLY A 127 -19.05 -15.25 -11.18
CA GLY A 127 -19.32 -16.64 -11.53
C GLY A 127 -18.94 -17.15 -12.91
N GLN A 128 -18.55 -16.31 -13.87
CA GLN A 128 -18.06 -16.83 -15.16
C GLN A 128 -16.52 -16.82 -15.19
N PRO A 129 -15.86 -17.90 -15.62
CA PRO A 129 -14.43 -17.93 -15.79
C PRO A 129 -14.01 -16.91 -16.87
N LEU A 130 -12.96 -16.13 -16.58
CA LEU A 130 -12.34 -15.21 -17.53
C LEU A 130 -11.92 -15.96 -18.80
N SER A 131 -12.09 -15.34 -19.95
CA SER A 131 -11.38 -15.77 -21.17
C SER A 131 -9.86 -15.67 -20.96
N SER A 132 -9.07 -16.37 -21.75
CA SER A 132 -7.60 -16.28 -21.68
C SER A 132 -7.10 -14.85 -21.86
N GLU A 133 -7.67 -14.12 -22.80
CA GLU A 133 -7.37 -12.71 -23.04
C GLU A 133 -7.72 -11.83 -21.84
N GLY A 134 -8.91 -11.97 -21.27
CA GLY A 134 -9.34 -11.24 -20.09
C GLY A 134 -8.47 -11.51 -18.87
N SER A 135 -7.98 -12.74 -18.71
CA SER A 135 -7.07 -13.12 -17.62
C SER A 135 -5.70 -12.44 -17.76
N VAL A 136 -5.16 -12.37 -18.98
CA VAL A 136 -3.90 -11.66 -19.27
C VAL A 136 -4.05 -10.17 -19.02
N GLU A 137 -5.14 -9.56 -19.50
CA GLU A 137 -5.40 -8.13 -19.28
C GLU A 137 -5.55 -7.78 -17.79
N LEU A 138 -6.28 -8.60 -17.03
CA LEU A 138 -6.41 -8.43 -15.60
C LEU A 138 -5.06 -8.52 -14.90
N LEU A 139 -4.27 -9.56 -15.22
CA LEU A 139 -2.95 -9.76 -14.63
C LEU A 139 -2.01 -8.60 -14.96
N LYS A 140 -2.02 -8.13 -16.22
CA LYS A 140 -1.27 -6.94 -16.65
C LYS A 140 -1.69 -5.69 -15.89
N ALA A 141 -2.99 -5.45 -15.76
CA ALA A 141 -3.50 -4.27 -15.06
C ALA A 141 -3.13 -4.28 -13.57
N LEU A 142 -3.22 -5.44 -12.92
CA LEU A 142 -2.77 -5.62 -11.54
C LEU A 142 -1.26 -5.38 -11.41
N ALA A 143 -0.46 -5.93 -12.31
CA ALA A 143 0.99 -5.76 -12.31
C ALA A 143 1.40 -4.29 -12.47
N LEU A 144 0.77 -3.57 -13.39
CA LEU A 144 1.00 -2.13 -13.59
C LEU A 144 0.61 -1.33 -12.33
N ARG A 145 -0.51 -1.68 -11.72
CA ARG A 145 -0.98 -1.02 -10.51
C ARG A 145 -0.08 -1.28 -9.31
N GLU A 146 0.42 -2.51 -9.15
CA GLU A 146 1.42 -2.86 -8.14
C GLU A 146 2.73 -2.08 -8.35
N LYS A 147 3.20 -1.96 -9.60
CA LYS A 147 4.39 -1.16 -9.96
C LYS A 147 4.19 0.32 -9.61
N GLU A 148 3.07 0.90 -10.04
CA GLU A 148 2.75 2.31 -9.80
C GLU A 148 2.68 2.63 -8.30
N GLY A 149 2.01 1.79 -7.52
CA GLY A 149 1.83 2.00 -6.08
C GLY A 149 3.12 1.89 -5.26
N ARG A 150 4.19 1.34 -5.83
CA ARG A 150 5.54 1.29 -5.22
C ARG A 150 6.55 2.21 -5.90
N SER A 151 6.07 3.09 -6.78
CA SER A 151 6.93 4.06 -7.47
C SER A 151 7.46 5.13 -6.52
N TRP A 152 8.62 5.72 -6.86
CA TRP A 152 9.18 6.82 -6.10
C TRP A 152 8.21 8.01 -5.93
N LYS A 153 7.29 8.19 -6.89
CA LYS A 153 6.27 9.24 -6.84
C LYS A 153 5.33 9.08 -5.65
N VAL A 154 4.96 7.84 -5.33
CA VAL A 154 4.10 7.54 -4.16
C VAL A 154 4.85 7.82 -2.86
N HIS A 155 6.13 7.41 -2.75
CA HIS A 155 6.97 7.74 -1.60
C HIS A 155 7.15 9.26 -1.44
N ALA A 156 7.41 9.97 -2.53
CA ALA A 156 7.55 11.43 -2.50
C ALA A 156 6.26 12.13 -2.06
N MET A 157 5.10 11.71 -2.59
CA MET A 157 3.81 12.26 -2.20
C MET A 157 3.50 12.00 -0.72
N ALA A 158 3.73 10.79 -0.24
CA ALA A 158 3.61 10.43 1.17
C ALA A 158 4.55 11.30 2.03
N GLY A 159 5.80 11.48 1.60
CA GLY A 159 6.77 12.33 2.27
C GLY A 159 6.31 13.79 2.40
N VAL A 160 5.74 14.37 1.36
CA VAL A 160 5.19 15.74 1.38
C VAL A 160 4.07 15.87 2.42
N VAL A 161 3.12 14.93 2.45
CA VAL A 161 2.02 14.94 3.43
C VAL A 161 2.56 14.78 4.85
N ASN A 162 3.52 13.88 5.06
CA ASN A 162 4.10 13.62 6.37
C ASN A 162 4.92 14.80 6.88
N ILE A 163 5.73 15.44 6.03
CA ILE A 163 6.45 16.69 6.36
C ILE A 163 5.44 17.78 6.72
N GLY A 164 4.38 17.95 5.93
CA GLY A 164 3.32 18.90 6.20
C GLY A 164 2.69 18.70 7.57
N SER A 165 2.39 17.46 7.95
CA SER A 165 1.82 17.14 9.27
C SER A 165 2.76 17.50 10.42
N GLY A 166 4.06 17.22 10.28
CA GLY A 166 5.08 17.59 11.25
C GLY A 166 5.23 19.11 11.38
N LEU A 167 5.22 19.84 10.27
CA LEU A 167 5.30 21.31 10.26
C LEU A 167 4.06 21.95 10.87
N ILE A 168 2.87 21.45 10.62
CA ILE A 168 1.62 21.92 11.25
C ILE A 168 1.69 21.73 12.76
N THR A 169 2.20 20.59 13.23
CA THR A 169 2.37 20.34 14.67
C THR A 169 3.38 21.30 15.28
N TRP A 170 4.52 21.49 14.68
CA TRP A 170 5.59 22.35 15.19
C TRP A 170 5.24 23.83 15.07
N LEU A 171 5.01 24.32 13.85
CA LEU A 171 4.85 25.75 13.55
C LEU A 171 3.40 26.21 13.72
N GLY A 172 2.44 25.42 13.24
CA GLY A 172 1.03 25.77 13.27
C GLY A 172 0.45 25.76 14.69
N PHE A 173 0.71 24.72 15.44
CA PHE A 173 0.24 24.60 16.82
C PHE A 173 1.24 25.16 17.85
N LYS A 174 2.38 25.69 17.39
CA LYS A 174 3.45 26.23 18.27
C LYS A 174 3.92 25.21 19.31
N ARG A 175 4.01 23.95 18.90
CA ARG A 175 4.53 22.85 19.71
C ARG A 175 6.06 22.80 19.62
N THR A 176 6.69 21.88 20.34
CA THR A 176 8.13 21.70 20.22
C THR A 176 8.51 21.10 18.87
N PHE A 177 9.74 21.35 18.40
CA PHE A 177 10.27 20.68 17.20
C PHE A 177 10.20 19.16 17.33
N ARG A 178 10.44 18.65 18.55
CA ARG A 178 10.35 17.21 18.86
C ARG A 178 8.96 16.65 18.59
N ASP A 179 7.90 17.35 19.02
CA ASP A 179 6.53 16.93 18.77
C ASP A 179 6.22 16.85 17.26
N GLY A 180 6.71 17.83 16.50
CA GLY A 180 6.60 17.82 15.02
C GLY A 180 7.34 16.66 14.39
N LEU A 181 8.56 16.36 14.86
CA LEU A 181 9.36 15.25 14.39
C LEU A 181 8.73 13.89 14.73
N GLU A 182 8.20 13.73 15.94
CA GLU A 182 7.48 12.51 16.34
C GLU A 182 6.25 12.26 15.46
N ASN A 183 5.49 13.32 15.16
CA ASN A 183 4.32 13.24 14.27
C ASN A 183 4.73 12.87 12.84
N PHE A 184 5.74 13.53 12.29
CA PHE A 184 6.31 13.20 10.97
C PHE A 184 6.79 11.74 10.91
N ALA A 185 7.57 11.30 11.89
CA ALA A 185 8.13 9.96 11.92
C ALA A 185 7.04 8.88 11.99
N LEU A 186 6.02 9.09 12.85
CA LEU A 186 4.91 8.16 12.98
C LEU A 186 4.12 8.01 11.68
N ASN A 187 3.73 9.13 11.06
CA ASN A 187 3.03 9.12 9.79
C ASN A 187 3.87 8.47 8.69
N THR A 188 5.18 8.73 8.67
CA THR A 188 6.11 8.10 7.71
C THR A 188 6.15 6.59 7.89
N VAL A 189 6.27 6.09 9.11
CA VAL A 189 6.26 4.63 9.36
C VAL A 189 4.97 3.99 8.87
N ILE A 190 3.81 4.63 9.09
CA ILE A 190 2.51 4.10 8.67
C ILE A 190 2.40 4.09 7.14
N THR A 191 2.74 5.18 6.47
CA THR A 191 2.64 5.27 5.01
C THR A 191 3.65 4.38 4.30
N GLU A 192 4.88 4.29 4.80
CA GLU A 192 5.87 3.36 4.26
C GLU A 192 5.45 1.90 4.49
N ALA A 193 4.90 1.55 5.65
CA ALA A 193 4.36 0.21 5.88
C ALA A 193 3.25 -0.13 4.88
N GLN A 194 2.38 0.82 4.55
CA GLN A 194 1.37 0.65 3.51
C GLN A 194 2.01 0.33 2.15
N ILE A 195 2.98 1.14 1.71
CA ILE A 195 3.64 0.97 0.42
C ILE A 195 4.40 -0.37 0.35
N TRP A 196 5.18 -0.70 1.40
CA TRP A 196 5.98 -1.91 1.43
C TRP A 196 5.16 -3.20 1.57
N THR A 197 3.99 -3.15 2.22
CA THR A 197 3.09 -4.30 2.34
C THR A 197 2.19 -4.51 1.12
N GLN A 198 2.25 -3.62 0.12
CA GLN A 198 1.51 -3.79 -1.13
C GLN A 198 1.95 -5.09 -1.82
N PRO A 199 1.00 -5.90 -2.33
CA PRO A 199 1.32 -7.11 -3.08
C PRO A 199 2.22 -6.83 -4.29
N THR A 200 3.04 -7.80 -4.64
CA THR A 200 3.95 -7.77 -5.81
C THR A 200 3.83 -9.04 -6.66
N ARG A 201 2.79 -9.84 -6.39
CA ARG A 201 2.60 -11.13 -7.06
C ARG A 201 2.26 -10.95 -8.52
N ALA A 202 1.35 -10.04 -8.84
CA ALA A 202 0.93 -9.80 -10.20
C ALA A 202 2.09 -9.35 -11.10
N ILE A 203 3.02 -8.52 -10.58
CA ILE A 203 4.25 -8.16 -11.31
C ILE A 203 5.07 -9.41 -11.66
N ARG A 204 5.28 -10.29 -10.68
CA ARG A 204 6.09 -11.51 -10.86
C ARG A 204 5.41 -12.47 -11.83
N ASP A 205 4.12 -12.68 -11.65
CA ASP A 205 3.36 -13.67 -12.41
C ASP A 205 3.14 -13.19 -13.85
N TYR A 206 2.91 -11.88 -14.06
CA TYR A 206 2.86 -11.29 -15.40
C TYR A 206 4.23 -11.31 -16.12
N ARG A 207 5.34 -11.05 -15.41
CA ARG A 207 6.68 -11.20 -15.97
C ARG A 207 6.96 -12.64 -16.43
N LYS A 208 6.54 -13.62 -15.62
CA LYS A 208 6.69 -15.05 -15.98
C LYS A 208 5.91 -15.37 -17.23
N TYR A 209 4.66 -14.93 -17.32
CA TYR A 209 3.84 -15.07 -18.52
C TYR A 209 4.51 -14.44 -19.74
N CYS A 210 4.98 -13.21 -19.64
CA CYS A 210 5.59 -12.49 -20.74
C CYS A 210 6.91 -13.09 -21.22
N ARG A 211 7.70 -13.70 -20.35
CA ARG A 211 8.92 -14.42 -20.79
C ARG A 211 8.62 -15.58 -21.72
N GLN A 212 7.45 -16.16 -21.63
CA GLN A 212 7.05 -17.33 -22.41
C GLN A 212 6.24 -16.97 -23.66
N ASN A 213 5.45 -15.88 -23.60
CA ASN A 213 4.41 -15.60 -24.59
C ASN A 213 4.49 -14.21 -25.23
N CYS A 214 5.28 -13.27 -24.69
CA CYS A 214 5.35 -11.92 -25.23
C CYS A 214 6.66 -11.72 -26.01
N ASN A 215 6.58 -11.06 -27.16
CA ASN A 215 7.76 -10.53 -27.84
C ASN A 215 8.32 -9.36 -27.01
N GLY A 216 9.62 -9.31 -26.80
CA GLY A 216 10.40 -8.49 -25.85
C GLY A 216 9.95 -7.05 -25.49
N GLU A 217 9.10 -6.42 -26.31
CA GLU A 217 8.59 -5.04 -26.06
C GLU A 217 7.80 -4.87 -24.76
N VAL A 218 7.08 -5.90 -24.31
CA VAL A 218 6.23 -5.82 -23.12
C VAL A 218 7.02 -5.92 -21.82
N MET A 219 8.24 -6.46 -21.88
CA MET A 219 9.12 -6.56 -20.71
C MET A 219 9.56 -5.18 -20.21
N GLY A 220 9.82 -4.22 -21.10
CA GLY A 220 10.22 -2.85 -20.74
C GLY A 220 9.18 -2.09 -19.91
N VAL A 221 7.89 -2.40 -20.09
CA VAL A 221 6.81 -1.75 -19.33
C VAL A 221 6.87 -2.07 -17.83
N LEU A 222 7.42 -3.24 -17.47
CA LEU A 222 7.57 -3.68 -16.08
C LEU A 222 8.97 -3.48 -15.50
N GLU A 223 9.93 -3.01 -16.31
CA GLU A 223 11.24 -2.65 -15.79
C GLU A 223 11.13 -1.45 -14.82
N PRO A 224 11.92 -1.44 -13.75
CA PRO A 224 11.92 -0.28 -12.86
C PRO A 224 12.40 0.95 -13.64
N GLU A 225 11.62 2.03 -13.59
CA GLU A 225 11.96 3.32 -14.23
C GLU A 225 13.21 4.00 -13.67
N SER A 226 13.89 3.45 -12.77
CA SER A 226 15.17 3.72 -12.14
C SER A 226 15.19 2.94 -10.83
N GLY A 227 16.13 2.08 -10.69
CA GLY A 227 16.27 1.24 -9.50
C GLY A 227 17.31 1.84 -8.55
N TRP A 228 16.92 2.01 -7.30
CA TRP A 228 17.89 2.19 -6.23
C TRP A 228 18.23 0.82 -5.67
N THR A 229 19.49 0.43 -5.73
CA THR A 229 19.96 -0.77 -5.04
C THR A 229 20.86 -0.34 -3.91
N VAL A 230 20.48 -0.65 -2.68
CA VAL A 230 21.32 -0.43 -1.51
C VAL A 230 21.94 -1.77 -1.14
N ASN A 231 23.25 -1.87 -1.29
CA ASN A 231 24.03 -3.01 -0.84
C ASN A 231 24.74 -2.64 0.48
N VAL A 232 24.52 -3.43 1.51
CA VAL A 232 25.17 -3.25 2.81
C VAL A 232 26.26 -4.29 2.95
N TYR A 233 27.47 -3.82 3.24
CA TYR A 233 28.66 -4.64 3.47
C TYR A 233 29.19 -4.43 4.88
N PRO A 234 29.96 -5.36 5.44
CA PRO A 234 30.70 -5.11 6.66
C PRO A 234 31.67 -3.92 6.45
N GLY A 235 31.36 -2.76 7.05
CA GLY A 235 32.16 -1.54 6.96
C GLY A 235 31.66 -0.47 6.01
N GLY A 236 30.48 -0.63 5.36
CA GLY A 236 29.92 0.41 4.50
C GLY A 236 28.61 0.03 3.81
N PHE A 237 28.09 0.95 3.03
CA PHE A 237 26.96 0.71 2.12
C PHE A 237 27.27 1.32 0.75
N ALA A 238 26.74 0.72 -0.29
CA ALA A 238 26.78 1.27 -1.64
C ALA A 238 25.35 1.50 -2.15
N ILE A 239 25.11 2.67 -2.71
CA ILE A 239 23.86 3.01 -3.40
C ILE A 239 24.16 2.99 -4.90
N ARG A 240 23.48 2.09 -5.62
CA ARG A 240 23.52 2.04 -7.07
C ARG A 240 22.24 2.63 -7.61
N LEU A 241 22.36 3.57 -8.53
CA LEU A 241 21.29 4.15 -9.32
C LEU A 241 21.38 3.54 -10.72
N ASP A 242 20.40 2.78 -11.12
CA ASP A 242 20.23 2.32 -12.49
C ASP A 242 19.24 3.29 -13.18
N PHE A 243 19.71 3.99 -14.23
CA PHE A 243 18.96 4.99 -15.01
C PHE A 243 18.40 4.33 -16.27
#